data_a6e59066ab8529ed86e336bcae7a2f55
#
_entry.id   a6e59066ab8529ed86e336bcae7a2f55
#
_cell.length_a   1.000
_cell.length_b   1.000
_cell.length_c   1.000
_cell.angle_alpha   90.00
_cell.angle_beta   90.00
_cell.angle_gamma   90.00
#
_symmetry.space_group_name_H-M   'P 1'
#
loop_
_entity.id
_entity.type
_entity.pdbx_description
1 polymer ?
#
loop_
_entity_poly.entity_id
_entity_poly.type
_entity_poly.pdbx_seq_one_letter_code
_entity_poly.pdbx_strand_id
1 'polypeptide(L)'
;MDQNNNRKSGMDLGNTQYFKVQPDQETGVKKILSVVYEALLEKGYDPVNQIVGYIMSGDPTYITNYVGARSLIMKVERDELVEEIMNDYIEFNHWKKK
;
A
#
# COMPACT_ATOMS: atom_id res chain seq x y z
N MET A 1 -24.63 9.22 14.38
CA MET A 1 -24.48 9.47 15.18
C MET A 1 -24.09 9.39 15.82
N ASP A 2 -24.26 9.12 15.01
CA ASP A 2 -24.00 9.29 15.67
C ASP A 2 -23.55 9.07 15.85
N GLN A 3 -23.74 9.06 15.25
CA GLN A 3 -23.33 9.28 15.63
C GLN A 3 -22.82 9.23 15.80
N ASN A 4 -22.97 9.10 15.24
CA ASN A 4 -22.48 9.33 15.73
C ASN A 4 -21.95 9.17 15.78
N ASN A 5 -21.92 9.17 15.11
CA ASN A 5 -21.45 9.42 15.53
C ASN A 5 -20.95 9.28 15.58
N ASN A 6 -20.80 9.24 14.87
CA ASN A 6 -20.34 9.48 15.32
C ASN A 6 -19.92 9.32 15.28
N ARG A 7 -19.83 9.23 14.62
CA ARG A 7 -19.36 9.38 14.93
C ARG A 7 -18.99 9.29 15.00
N LYS A 8 -18.98 9.21 14.38
CA LYS A 8 -18.55 9.26 14.83
C LYS A 8 -18.23 9.03 14.94
N SER A 9 -18.31 8.94 14.15
CA SER A 9 -18.05 8.94 14.66
C SER A 9 -17.63 8.60 14.86
N GLY A 10 -17.57 8.10 14.18
CA GLY A 10 -17.21 8.21 14.71
C GLY A 10 -16.78 7.68 14.91
N MET A 11 -16.44 7.34 14.74
CA MET A 11 -16.15 7.14 15.27
C MET A 11 -16.03 6.76 15.74
N ASP A 12 -15.92 6.78 15.04
CA ASP A 12 -15.84 6.65 15.80
C ASP A 12 -15.72 6.13 16.06
N LEU A 13 -15.60 5.85 15.79
CA LEU A 13 -15.46 5.63 16.22
C LEU A 13 -15.28 5.16 16.42
N GLY A 14 -15.27 4.90 15.74
CA GLY A 14 -15.08 4.87 16.03
C GLY A 14 -14.77 4.40 16.01
N ASN A 15 -14.31 4.25 15.94
CA ASN A 15 -14.08 4.06 16.12
C ASN A 15 -13.74 3.59 16.01
N THR A 16 -13.70 3.52 15.18
CA THR A 16 -13.42 3.40 15.17
C THR A 16 -13.14 2.91 15.01
N GLN A 17 -12.89 2.73 14.61
CA GLN A 17 -12.70 2.56 14.59
C GLN A 17 -12.55 2.10 14.37
N TYR A 18 -12.26 1.88 13.99
CA TYR A 18 -12.12 1.70 13.91
C TYR A 18 -12.06 1.18 13.54
N PHE A 19 -11.86 0.87 13.06
CA PHE A 19 -11.78 0.59 12.55
C PHE A 19 -11.83 -0.02 11.89
N LYS A 20 -11.51 -0.38 11.45
CA LYS A 20 -11.73 -0.82 10.68
C LYS A 20 -11.45 -0.99 9.85
N VAL A 21 -11.20 -1.60 9.34
CA VAL A 21 -10.83 -1.65 8.40
C VAL A 21 -11.46 -1.66 7.64
N GLN A 22 -11.42 -1.43 7.17
CA GLN A 22 -11.88 -1.36 6.43
C GLN A 22 -11.85 -1.76 5.52
N PRO A 23 -12.26 -2.14 5.22
CA PRO A 23 -11.88 -2.79 4.28
C PRO A 23 -11.62 -2.46 3.07
N ASP A 24 -12.28 -2.18 3.05
CA ASP A 24 -11.97 -1.75 2.24
C ASP A 24 -11.08 -1.14 2.30
N GLN A 25 -11.12 -1.10 2.97
CA GLN A 25 -9.99 -0.46 3.15
C GLN A 25 -8.92 -0.99 2.41
N GLU A 26 -8.00 -0.18 2.14
CA GLU A 26 -6.83 -0.63 1.50
C GLU A 26 -6.15 -1.67 2.31
N THR A 27 -5.59 -2.68 1.65
CA THR A 27 -4.75 -3.64 2.33
C THR A 27 -3.45 -2.98 2.74
N GLY A 28 -2.75 -3.60 3.66
CA GLY A 28 -1.45 -3.10 4.08
C GLY A 28 -0.48 -2.99 2.91
N VAL A 29 -0.53 -3.93 1.98
CA VAL A 29 0.36 -3.91 0.82
C VAL A 29 0.07 -2.71 -0.07
N LYS A 30 -1.19 -2.42 -0.33
CA LYS A 30 -1.54 -1.24 -1.14
C LYS A 30 -1.05 0.04 -0.49
N LYS A 31 -1.24 0.15 0.80
CA LYS A 31 -0.81 1.34 1.52
C LYS A 31 0.69 1.51 1.46
N ILE A 32 1.42 0.43 1.67
CA ILE A 32 2.88 0.46 1.63
C ILE A 32 3.36 0.86 0.25
N LEU A 33 2.77 0.27 -0.80
CA LEU A 33 3.17 0.61 -2.16
C LEU A 33 2.92 2.08 -2.46
N SER A 34 1.81 2.64 -1.97
CA SER A 34 1.53 4.04 -2.23
C SER A 34 2.53 4.96 -1.55
N VAL A 35 2.91 4.64 -0.31
CA VAL A 35 3.91 5.44 0.40
C VAL A 35 5.27 5.36 -0.30
N VAL A 36 5.65 4.16 -0.72
CA VAL A 36 6.94 3.97 -1.40
C VAL A 36 6.96 4.71 -2.73
N TYR A 37 5.87 4.61 -3.48
CA TYR A 37 5.76 5.29 -4.76
C TYR A 37 5.94 6.80 -4.59
N GLU A 38 5.21 7.39 -3.64
CA GLU A 38 5.30 8.82 -3.41
C GLU A 38 6.68 9.24 -2.92
N ALA A 39 7.27 8.42 -2.04
CA ALA A 39 8.61 8.74 -1.53
C ALA A 39 9.65 8.76 -2.65
N LEU A 40 9.55 7.80 -3.56
CA LEU A 40 10.49 7.74 -4.68
C LEU A 40 10.32 8.94 -5.61
N LEU A 41 9.07 9.30 -5.90
CA LEU A 41 8.79 10.48 -6.70
C LEU A 41 9.36 11.73 -6.04
N GLU A 42 9.10 11.88 -4.76
CA GLU A 42 9.53 13.06 -4.03
C GLU A 42 11.04 13.22 -4.10
N LYS A 43 11.78 12.12 -4.07
CA LYS A 43 13.24 12.18 -4.11
C LYS A 43 13.79 12.14 -5.53
N GLY A 44 12.94 12.20 -6.55
CA GLY A 44 13.37 12.31 -7.93
C GLY A 44 13.73 11.00 -8.61
N TYR A 45 13.31 9.88 -8.05
CA TYR A 45 13.57 8.59 -8.68
C TYR A 45 12.41 8.20 -9.58
N ASP A 46 12.69 7.26 -10.49
CA ASP A 46 11.65 6.61 -11.29
C ASP A 46 11.06 5.48 -10.44
N PRO A 47 9.82 5.62 -9.96
CA PRO A 47 9.31 4.63 -9.02
C PRO A 47 9.19 3.23 -9.60
N VAL A 48 8.83 3.12 -10.88
CA VAL A 48 8.67 1.81 -11.49
C VAL A 48 10.01 1.09 -11.53
N ASN A 49 11.04 1.78 -12.01
CA ASN A 49 12.36 1.16 -12.08
C ASN A 49 12.86 0.72 -10.71
N GLN A 50 12.66 1.57 -9.71
CA GLN A 50 13.18 1.25 -8.38
C GLN A 50 12.41 0.11 -7.73
N ILE A 51 11.09 0.13 -7.86
CA ILE A 51 10.28 -0.92 -7.25
C ILE A 51 10.54 -2.25 -7.97
N VAL A 52 10.62 -2.25 -9.29
CA VAL A 52 10.92 -3.47 -10.03
C VAL A 52 12.31 -3.98 -9.66
N GLY A 53 13.29 -3.08 -9.56
CA GLY A 53 14.64 -3.47 -9.15
C GLY A 53 14.66 -4.14 -7.79
N TYR A 54 13.88 -3.59 -6.87
CA TYR A 54 13.77 -4.20 -5.55
C TYR A 54 13.14 -5.59 -5.62
N ILE A 55 12.04 -5.71 -6.35
CA ILE A 55 11.33 -6.98 -6.44
C ILE A 55 12.24 -8.06 -7.04
N MET A 56 12.97 -7.71 -8.07
CA MET A 56 13.80 -8.68 -8.78
C MET A 56 15.06 -9.06 -8.01
N SER A 57 15.61 -8.14 -7.26
CA SER A 57 16.90 -8.39 -6.60
C SER A 57 16.80 -8.66 -5.11
N GLY A 58 15.78 -8.11 -4.47
CA GLY A 58 15.68 -8.16 -3.01
C GLY A 58 16.60 -7.17 -2.33
N ASP A 59 17.22 -6.28 -3.08
CA ASP A 59 18.15 -5.32 -2.53
C ASP A 59 17.40 -4.09 -2.05
N PRO A 60 17.29 -3.87 -0.73
CA PRO A 60 16.49 -2.76 -0.22
C PRO A 60 17.05 -1.38 -0.57
N THR A 61 18.28 -1.30 -1.04
CA THR A 61 18.83 0.01 -1.39
C THR A 61 18.21 0.58 -2.66
N TYR A 62 17.45 -0.22 -3.41
CA TYR A 62 16.65 0.33 -4.51
C TYR A 62 15.57 1.29 -4.01
N ILE A 63 15.22 1.22 -2.73
CA ILE A 63 14.12 2.02 -2.19
C ILE A 63 14.70 3.07 -1.26
N THR A 64 14.35 4.32 -1.52
CA THR A 64 14.79 5.41 -0.63
C THR A 64 14.27 5.18 0.79
N ASN A 65 15.04 5.62 1.78
CA ASN A 65 14.54 5.52 3.15
C ASN A 65 13.80 6.78 3.60
N TYR A 66 13.53 7.68 2.66
CA TYR A 66 12.75 8.87 2.94
C TYR A 66 11.38 8.44 3.50
N VAL A 67 10.93 9.09 4.54
CA VAL A 67 9.70 8.82 5.30
C VAL A 67 9.52 7.35 5.69
N GLY A 68 10.63 6.64 5.84
CA GLY A 68 10.57 5.24 6.25
C GLY A 68 10.15 4.28 5.17
N ALA A 69 10.18 4.70 3.91
CA ALA A 69 9.69 3.87 2.80
C ALA A 69 10.41 2.54 2.70
N ARG A 70 11.73 2.55 2.86
CA ARG A 70 12.51 1.31 2.77
C ARG A 70 12.09 0.31 3.85
N SER A 71 11.94 0.78 5.08
CA SER A 71 11.52 -0.09 6.17
C SER A 71 10.13 -0.64 5.94
N LEU A 72 9.25 0.18 5.38
CA LEU A 72 7.89 -0.26 5.10
C LEU A 72 7.84 -1.38 4.09
N ILE A 73 8.54 -1.21 2.96
CA ILE A 73 8.44 -2.24 1.92
C ILE A 73 9.07 -3.55 2.36
N MET A 74 10.04 -3.48 3.26
CA MET A 74 10.69 -4.68 3.77
C MET A 74 9.81 -5.49 4.71
N LYS A 75 8.68 -4.93 5.15
CA LYS A 75 7.73 -5.64 5.98
C LYS A 75 6.89 -6.63 5.20
N VAL A 76 6.93 -6.56 3.88
CA VAL A 76 6.09 -7.37 3.00
C VAL A 76 6.99 -8.28 2.18
N GLU A 77 6.55 -9.53 2.00
CA GLU A 77 7.27 -10.44 1.13
C GLU A 77 7.15 -9.98 -0.31
N ARG A 78 8.20 -10.20 -1.10
CA ARG A 78 8.21 -9.68 -2.46
C ARG A 78 7.13 -10.31 -3.33
N ASP A 79 6.82 -11.59 -3.09
CA ASP A 79 5.74 -12.23 -3.84
C ASP A 79 4.39 -11.62 -3.51
N GLU A 80 4.20 -11.14 -2.28
CA GLU A 80 2.97 -10.44 -1.93
C GLU A 80 2.82 -9.13 -2.69
N LEU A 81 3.95 -8.45 -2.92
CA LEU A 81 3.92 -7.23 -3.73
C LEU A 81 3.47 -7.55 -5.14
N VAL A 82 4.03 -8.60 -5.72
CA VAL A 82 3.69 -8.98 -7.09
C VAL A 82 2.24 -9.41 -7.18
N GLU A 83 1.76 -10.19 -6.19
CA GLU A 83 0.37 -10.63 -6.20
C GLU A 83 -0.59 -9.45 -6.17
N GLU A 84 -0.29 -8.47 -5.33
CA GLU A 84 -1.15 -7.31 -5.22
C GLU A 84 -1.21 -6.54 -6.54
N ILE A 85 -0.03 -6.34 -7.14
CA ILE A 85 0.05 -5.61 -8.41
C ILE A 85 -0.69 -6.37 -9.51
N MET A 86 -0.49 -7.68 -9.58
CA MET A 86 -1.15 -8.48 -10.61
C MET A 86 -2.66 -8.50 -10.44
N ASN A 87 -3.12 -8.61 -9.20
CA ASN A 87 -4.56 -8.62 -8.97
C ASN A 87 -5.19 -7.30 -9.40
N ASP A 88 -4.52 -6.19 -9.13
CA ASP A 88 -5.03 -4.89 -9.55
C ASP A 88 -5.03 -4.77 -11.06
N TYR A 89 -3.98 -5.27 -11.71
CA TYR A 89 -3.89 -5.21 -13.17
C TYR A 89 -5.01 -6.03 -13.81
N ILE A 90 -5.25 -7.22 -13.27
CA ILE A 90 -6.32 -8.09 -13.77
C ILE A 90 -7.67 -7.43 -13.61
N GLU A 91 -7.90 -6.83 -12.45
CA GLU A 91 -9.16 -6.16 -12.18
C GLU A 91 -9.35 -4.94 -13.07
N PHE A 92 -8.30 -4.17 -13.24
CA PHE A 92 -8.35 -2.97 -14.07
C PHE A 92 -8.71 -3.33 -15.52
N ASN A 93 -8.19 -4.46 -15.99
CA ASN A 93 -8.43 -4.88 -17.37
C ASN A 93 -9.68 -5.75 -17.50
N HIS A 94 -10.41 -5.94 -16.43
CA HIS A 94 -11.66 -6.70 -16.42
C HIS A 94 -11.47 -8.14 -16.89
N TRP A 95 -10.30 -8.73 -16.60
CA TRP A 95 -10.08 -10.13 -16.93
C TRP A 95 -10.85 -11.01 -15.97
N LYS A 96 -11.44 -12.07 -16.51
CA LYS A 96 -12.22 -12.96 -15.68
C LYS A 96 -11.30 -13.78 -14.78
N LYS A 97 -11.65 -13.84 -13.50
CA LYS A 97 -10.87 -14.64 -12.56
C LYS A 97 -11.42 -16.06 -12.52
N LYS A 98 -10.53 -16.97 -12.24
CA LYS A 98 -10.91 -18.36 -12.11
C LYS A 98 -11.31 -18.75 -10.72
#